data_1e097d8691ea375312a1383a413e7865
#
_entry.id   1e097d8691ea375312a1383a413e7865
#
_cell.length_a   1.000
_cell.length_b   1.000
_cell.length_c   1.000
_cell.angle_alpha   90.00
_cell.angle_beta   90.00
_cell.angle_gamma   90.00
#
_symmetry.space_group_name_H-M   'P 1'
#
loop_
_entity.id
_entity.type
_entity.pdbx_description
1 polymer ?
#
loop_
_entity_poly.entity_id
_entity_poly.type
_entity_poly.pdbx_seq_one_letter_code
_entity_poly.pdbx_strand_id
1 'polypeptide(L)'
;MKITVFTSNQRRHNYLIQTLHDVSTELFVIQESDTIFPGSRPGRYPDEPEFEKYFEYVQEAEKKIFNISNLVLKKKTHFLTIGKGDLNKIQLNKISQFLKSDLYIVFGSSYIKGDLVKFLIKNKAINIHMGVSPFYRGTDCNFWAVFDGKYDYVGSTIHLLSEGLDSGPMLYHALSEAISDPFIYTMSTVKSAFKSLKEKIEND
;
A
#
# COMPACT_ATOMS: atom_id res chain seq x y z
N MET A 1 20.89 -1.57 -2.14
CA MET A 1 19.99 -0.59 -1.50
C MET A 1 19.22 -1.28 -0.37
N LYS A 2 19.12 -0.66 0.80
CA LYS A 2 18.26 -1.08 1.91
C LYS A 2 16.91 -0.39 1.80
N ILE A 3 15.83 -1.13 1.98
CA ILE A 3 14.46 -0.59 1.86
C ILE A 3 13.69 -0.85 3.14
N THR A 4 12.93 0.14 3.61
CA THR A 4 11.92 -0.05 4.65
C THR A 4 10.53 0.15 4.05
N VAL A 5 9.63 -0.81 4.27
CA VAL A 5 8.23 -0.72 3.85
C VAL A 5 7.29 -0.73 5.05
N PHE A 6 6.35 0.20 5.07
CA PHE A 6 5.23 0.29 5.99
C PHE A 6 3.97 -0.17 5.25
N THR A 7 3.37 -1.28 5.67
CA THR A 7 2.31 -1.91 4.89
C THR A 7 1.35 -2.70 5.80
N SER A 8 0.42 -3.44 5.21
CA SER A 8 -0.51 -4.34 5.89
C SER A 8 -0.25 -5.80 5.48
N ASN A 9 -1.19 -6.72 5.74
CA ASN A 9 -0.95 -8.16 5.63
C ASN A 9 -1.83 -8.89 4.58
N GLN A 10 -2.62 -8.18 3.75
CA GLN A 10 -3.38 -8.82 2.67
C GLN A 10 -2.46 -9.22 1.51
N ARG A 11 -2.99 -9.95 0.53
CA ARG A 11 -2.21 -10.52 -0.59
C ARG A 11 -1.44 -9.47 -1.39
N ARG A 12 -2.07 -8.32 -1.71
CA ARG A 12 -1.42 -7.21 -2.43
C ARG A 12 -0.20 -6.66 -1.66
N HIS A 13 -0.30 -6.59 -0.32
CA HIS A 13 0.81 -6.13 0.53
C HIS A 13 1.96 -7.14 0.56
N ASN A 14 1.64 -8.42 0.66
CA ASN A 14 2.63 -9.49 0.58
C ASN A 14 3.31 -9.52 -0.80
N TYR A 15 2.56 -9.26 -1.87
CA TYR A 15 3.14 -9.15 -3.21
C TYR A 15 4.11 -7.97 -3.31
N LEU A 16 3.79 -6.80 -2.72
CA LEU A 16 4.72 -5.68 -2.63
C LEU A 16 5.98 -6.06 -1.84
N ILE A 17 5.83 -6.71 -0.69
CA ILE A 17 6.97 -7.18 0.13
C ILE A 17 7.88 -8.07 -0.71
N GLN A 18 7.33 -9.05 -1.45
CA GLN A 18 8.11 -9.91 -2.34
C GLN A 18 8.80 -9.09 -3.45
N THR A 19 8.08 -8.16 -4.07
CA THR A 19 8.64 -7.29 -5.11
C THR A 19 9.84 -6.48 -4.60
N LEU A 20 9.72 -5.87 -3.42
CA LEU A 20 10.80 -5.10 -2.81
C LEU A 20 11.95 -5.97 -2.31
N HIS A 21 11.65 -7.19 -1.83
CA HIS A 21 12.67 -8.17 -1.48
C HIS A 21 13.57 -8.50 -2.67
N ASP A 22 12.98 -8.69 -3.85
CA ASP A 22 13.72 -9.07 -5.05
C ASP A 22 14.74 -8.00 -5.50
N VAL A 23 14.46 -6.71 -5.25
CA VAL A 23 15.31 -5.59 -5.69
C VAL A 23 16.18 -4.99 -4.58
N SER A 24 15.94 -5.33 -3.31
CA SER A 24 16.72 -4.83 -2.18
C SER A 24 17.91 -5.72 -1.84
N THR A 25 18.93 -5.16 -1.21
CA THR A 25 20.00 -5.93 -0.55
C THR A 25 19.61 -6.36 0.86
N GLU A 26 18.78 -5.58 1.53
CA GLU A 26 18.23 -5.84 2.86
C GLU A 26 16.84 -5.16 2.94
N LEU A 27 15.83 -5.90 3.40
CA LEU A 27 14.46 -5.40 3.50
C LEU A 27 14.01 -5.35 4.96
N PHE A 28 13.45 -4.23 5.37
CA PHE A 28 12.78 -4.03 6.66
C PHE A 28 11.28 -3.85 6.43
N VAL A 29 10.47 -4.68 7.05
CA VAL A 29 9.02 -4.68 6.91
C VAL A 29 8.37 -4.33 8.23
N ILE A 30 7.67 -3.21 8.29
CA ILE A 30 6.76 -2.88 9.39
C ILE A 30 5.35 -3.14 8.88
N GLN A 31 4.75 -4.22 9.37
CA GLN A 31 3.48 -4.74 8.89
C GLN A 31 2.39 -4.59 9.93
N GLU A 32 1.39 -3.80 9.64
CA GLU A 32 0.15 -3.78 10.42
C GLU A 32 -0.72 -4.97 10.04
N SER A 33 -1.17 -5.74 11.03
CA SER A 33 -1.97 -6.95 10.82
C SER A 33 -3.43 -6.73 11.18
N ASP A 34 -4.30 -7.03 10.20
CA ASP A 34 -5.71 -7.34 10.43
C ASP A 34 -5.84 -8.87 10.49
N THR A 35 -6.25 -9.41 11.62
CA THR A 35 -6.42 -10.87 11.79
C THR A 35 -7.65 -11.39 11.08
N ILE A 36 -8.69 -10.57 10.97
CA ILE A 36 -9.92 -10.83 10.22
C ILE A 36 -10.13 -9.64 9.27
N PHE A 37 -10.25 -9.90 7.98
CA PHE A 37 -10.49 -8.86 6.99
C PHE A 37 -11.96 -8.87 6.55
N PRO A 38 -12.64 -7.72 6.47
CA PRO A 38 -12.13 -6.36 6.69
C PRO A 38 -11.93 -5.99 8.16
N GLY A 39 -12.34 -6.83 9.10
CA GLY A 39 -12.33 -6.60 10.53
C GLY A 39 -13.39 -5.59 10.99
N SER A 40 -13.55 -5.44 12.29
CA SER A 40 -14.45 -4.43 12.87
C SER A 40 -13.88 -3.03 12.61
N ARG A 41 -14.69 -2.18 12.00
CA ARG A 41 -14.35 -0.77 11.69
C ARG A 41 -15.48 0.15 12.13
N PRO A 42 -15.67 0.37 13.44
CA PRO A 42 -16.76 1.17 13.96
C PRO A 42 -16.86 2.55 13.28
N GLY A 43 -18.05 2.88 12.79
CA GLY A 43 -18.35 4.16 12.14
C GLY A 43 -17.80 4.32 10.71
N ARG A 44 -17.15 3.30 10.14
CA ARG A 44 -16.61 3.39 8.77
C ARG A 44 -17.36 2.53 7.76
N TYR A 45 -17.75 1.33 8.16
CA TYR A 45 -18.58 0.42 7.37
C TYR A 45 -19.66 -0.13 8.29
N PRO A 46 -20.94 0.10 8.00
CA PRO A 46 -22.02 -0.56 8.72
C PRO A 46 -21.96 -2.08 8.52
N ASP A 47 -22.46 -2.83 9.50
CA ASP A 47 -22.59 -4.30 9.42
C ASP A 47 -23.79 -4.63 8.49
N GLU A 48 -23.64 -4.35 7.19
CA GLU A 48 -24.64 -4.60 6.16
C GLU A 48 -24.13 -5.64 5.17
N PRO A 49 -25.00 -6.55 4.68
CA PRO A 49 -24.62 -7.65 3.76
C PRO A 49 -23.94 -7.15 2.47
N GLU A 50 -24.27 -5.94 2.02
CA GLU A 50 -23.67 -5.32 0.84
C GLU A 50 -22.17 -5.05 1.02
N PHE A 51 -21.74 -4.67 2.23
CA PHE A 51 -20.33 -4.45 2.53
C PHE A 51 -19.56 -5.76 2.65
N GLU A 52 -20.16 -6.80 3.21
CA GLU A 52 -19.53 -8.13 3.24
C GLU A 52 -19.27 -8.61 1.82
N LYS A 53 -20.28 -8.52 0.94
CA LYS A 53 -20.19 -8.89 -0.47
C LYS A 53 -19.15 -8.06 -1.24
N TYR A 54 -19.07 -6.76 -0.97
CA TYR A 54 -18.03 -5.89 -1.54
C TYR A 54 -16.63 -6.41 -1.18
N PHE A 55 -16.38 -6.72 0.07
CA PHE A 55 -15.08 -7.21 0.50
C PHE A 55 -14.77 -8.63 0.03
N GLU A 56 -15.78 -9.47 -0.20
CA GLU A 56 -15.59 -10.76 -0.86
C GLU A 56 -15.06 -10.57 -2.29
N TYR A 57 -15.66 -9.68 -3.08
CA TYR A 57 -15.17 -9.36 -4.44
C TYR A 57 -13.75 -8.77 -4.41
N VAL A 58 -13.43 -7.91 -3.44
CA VAL A 58 -12.07 -7.39 -3.26
C VAL A 58 -11.08 -8.54 -3.02
N GLN A 59 -11.41 -9.49 -2.14
CA GLN A 59 -10.53 -10.61 -1.82
C GLN A 59 -10.36 -11.58 -2.99
N GLU A 60 -11.42 -11.83 -3.74
CA GLU A 60 -11.36 -12.66 -4.96
C GLU A 60 -10.48 -12.02 -6.04
N ALA A 61 -10.64 -10.72 -6.28
CA ALA A 61 -9.80 -9.98 -7.19
C ALA A 61 -8.33 -9.98 -6.75
N GLU A 62 -8.05 -9.78 -5.46
CA GLU A 62 -6.70 -9.91 -4.91
C GLU A 62 -6.11 -11.30 -5.14
N LYS A 63 -6.87 -12.35 -4.86
CA LYS A 63 -6.44 -13.73 -5.06
C LYS A 63 -6.10 -13.99 -6.52
N LYS A 64 -6.89 -13.44 -7.44
CA LYS A 64 -6.72 -13.63 -8.88
C LYS A 64 -5.50 -12.86 -9.43
N ILE A 65 -5.32 -11.61 -9.01
CA ILE A 65 -4.27 -10.73 -9.53
C ILE A 65 -2.93 -10.96 -8.83
N PHE A 66 -2.95 -11.11 -7.50
CA PHE A 66 -1.77 -11.34 -6.67
C PHE A 66 -1.71 -12.80 -6.22
N ASN A 67 -1.52 -13.71 -7.16
CA ASN A 67 -1.47 -15.15 -6.91
C ASN A 67 -0.17 -15.51 -6.13
N ILE A 68 -0.10 -15.01 -4.89
CA ILE A 68 0.99 -15.28 -3.94
C ILE A 68 0.39 -15.99 -2.72
N SER A 69 0.82 -17.21 -2.49
CA SER A 69 0.40 -17.99 -1.30
C SER A 69 1.40 -17.85 -0.16
N ASN A 70 2.70 -17.76 -0.47
CA ASN A 70 3.76 -17.66 0.52
C ASN A 70 4.83 -16.67 0.05
N LEU A 71 5.46 -15.97 1.01
CA LEU A 71 6.66 -15.17 0.77
C LEU A 71 7.87 -16.10 0.64
N VAL A 72 8.68 -15.88 -0.39
CA VAL A 72 9.97 -16.60 -0.60
C VAL A 72 11.11 -15.63 -0.38
N LEU A 73 11.62 -15.59 0.83
CA LEU A 73 12.61 -14.60 1.28
C LEU A 73 13.99 -15.22 1.34
N LYS A 74 14.79 -15.03 0.30
CA LYS A 74 16.16 -15.56 0.16
C LYS A 74 17.24 -14.60 0.66
N LYS A 75 16.91 -13.31 0.78
CA LYS A 75 17.80 -12.26 1.25
C LYS A 75 17.45 -11.87 2.68
N LYS A 76 18.31 -11.10 3.33
CA LYS A 76 18.09 -10.61 4.68
C LYS A 76 16.84 -9.75 4.76
N THR A 77 15.85 -10.23 5.49
CA THR A 77 14.57 -9.58 5.67
C THR A 77 14.17 -9.57 7.14
N HIS A 78 13.80 -8.40 7.65
CA HIS A 78 13.40 -8.20 9.04
C HIS A 78 11.93 -7.80 9.09
N PHE A 79 11.15 -8.49 9.92
CA PHE A 79 9.74 -8.18 10.13
C PHE A 79 9.50 -7.63 11.53
N LEU A 80 8.66 -6.59 11.58
CA LEU A 80 7.97 -6.15 12.77
C LEU A 80 6.47 -6.16 12.45
N THR A 81 5.75 -7.16 12.96
CA THR A 81 4.30 -7.22 12.84
C THR A 81 3.66 -6.62 14.08
N ILE A 82 2.71 -5.70 13.86
CA ILE A 82 2.00 -4.96 14.92
C ILE A 82 0.50 -4.99 14.65
N GLY A 83 -0.29 -4.69 15.65
CA GLY A 83 -1.74 -4.52 15.49
C GLY A 83 -2.05 -3.27 14.64
N LYS A 84 -3.13 -3.32 13.89
CA LYS A 84 -3.59 -2.20 13.09
C LYS A 84 -3.84 -0.95 13.94
N GLY A 85 -3.31 0.19 13.53
CA GLY A 85 -3.41 1.48 14.24
C GLY A 85 -2.35 1.66 15.33
N ASP A 86 -1.54 0.66 15.64
CA ASP A 86 -0.48 0.78 16.64
C ASP A 86 0.77 1.50 16.13
N LEU A 87 0.91 1.62 14.81
CA LEU A 87 2.06 2.28 14.18
C LEU A 87 2.35 3.67 14.75
N ASN A 88 1.31 4.45 15.05
CA ASN A 88 1.43 5.80 15.60
C ASN A 88 1.73 5.87 17.11
N LYS A 89 1.71 4.73 17.79
CA LYS A 89 2.00 4.62 19.24
C LYS A 89 3.45 4.19 19.50
N ILE A 90 4.17 3.74 18.47
CA ILE A 90 5.53 3.25 18.60
C ILE A 90 6.50 4.41 18.63
N GLN A 91 7.36 4.44 19.65
CA GLN A 91 8.45 5.40 19.74
C GLN A 91 9.53 5.07 18.70
N LEU A 92 10.07 6.08 18.00
CA LEU A 92 11.06 5.90 16.93
C LEU A 92 12.32 5.16 17.38
N ASN A 93 12.76 5.35 18.61
CA ASN A 93 13.93 4.66 19.16
C ASN A 93 13.74 3.14 19.26
N LYS A 94 12.50 2.66 19.43
CA LYS A 94 12.17 1.21 19.48
C LYS A 94 12.25 0.54 18.12
N ILE A 95 12.09 1.30 17.04
CA ILE A 95 12.16 0.83 15.66
C ILE A 95 13.37 1.39 14.90
N SER A 96 14.36 1.89 15.63
CA SER A 96 15.51 2.61 15.06
C SER A 96 16.28 1.80 14.01
N GLN A 97 16.35 0.48 14.13
CA GLN A 97 16.95 -0.37 13.11
C GLN A 97 16.20 -0.39 11.79
N PHE A 98 14.85 -0.23 11.84
CA PHE A 98 13.98 -0.15 10.65
C PHE A 98 14.02 1.24 9.98
N LEU A 99 14.64 2.22 10.65
CA LEU A 99 14.74 3.61 10.17
C LEU A 99 16.14 3.95 9.62
N LYS A 100 16.94 2.90 9.27
CA LYS A 100 18.30 3.04 8.70
C LYS A 100 18.35 2.49 7.27
N SER A 101 17.42 2.91 6.42
CA SER A 101 17.31 2.48 5.02
C SER A 101 17.56 3.64 4.06
N ASP A 102 17.90 3.28 2.84
CA ASP A 102 18.13 4.23 1.74
C ASP A 102 16.81 4.72 1.14
N LEU A 103 15.76 3.87 1.19
CA LEU A 103 14.44 4.15 0.64
C LEU A 103 13.35 3.72 1.64
N TYR A 104 12.31 4.54 1.76
CA TYR A 104 11.12 4.30 2.59
C TYR A 104 9.88 4.27 1.70
N ILE A 105 9.07 3.22 1.83
CA ILE A 105 7.86 3.02 1.05
C ILE A 105 6.68 2.83 2.01
N VAL A 106 5.57 3.47 1.69
CA VAL A 106 4.30 3.35 2.42
C VAL A 106 3.23 2.85 1.47
N PHE A 107 2.52 1.80 1.86
CA PHE A 107 1.39 1.28 1.11
C PHE A 107 0.38 0.58 2.02
N GLY A 108 -0.83 1.11 2.13
CA GLY A 108 -1.94 0.48 2.84
C GLY A 108 -1.73 0.30 4.35
N SER A 109 -0.86 1.09 4.96
CA SER A 109 -0.75 1.24 6.42
C SER A 109 -1.84 2.17 6.95
N SER A 110 -1.99 2.22 8.27
CA SER A 110 -2.77 3.28 8.92
C SER A 110 -2.20 4.66 8.60
N TYR A 111 -3.04 5.69 8.67
CA TYR A 111 -2.60 7.08 8.47
C TYR A 111 -1.51 7.45 9.47
N ILE A 112 -0.30 7.72 8.96
CA ILE A 112 0.91 7.95 9.76
C ILE A 112 0.93 9.40 10.27
N LYS A 113 1.22 9.57 11.55
CA LYS A 113 1.22 10.87 12.27
C LYS A 113 2.46 11.05 13.13
N GLY A 114 2.58 12.24 13.73
CA GLY A 114 3.58 12.56 14.75
C GLY A 114 5.00 12.51 14.24
N ASP A 115 5.92 12.01 15.05
CA ASP A 115 7.35 12.04 14.72
C ASP A 115 7.72 11.10 13.58
N LEU A 116 6.96 10.00 13.40
CA LEU A 116 7.21 9.05 12.32
C LEU A 116 6.92 9.70 10.95
N VAL A 117 5.80 10.40 10.78
CA VAL A 117 5.52 11.07 9.50
C VAL A 117 6.55 12.15 9.18
N LYS A 118 6.98 12.93 10.20
CA LYS A 118 8.04 13.94 10.02
C LYS A 118 9.36 13.31 9.58
N PHE A 119 9.74 12.20 10.22
CA PHE A 119 10.92 11.43 9.81
C PHE A 119 10.83 10.96 8.37
N LEU A 120 9.70 10.37 7.97
CA LEU A 120 9.47 9.83 6.63
C LEU A 120 9.48 10.94 5.57
N ILE A 121 8.85 12.09 5.84
CA ILE A 121 8.87 13.25 4.94
C ILE A 121 10.30 13.77 4.75
N LYS A 122 11.05 13.92 5.84
CA LYS A 122 12.46 14.35 5.78
C LYS A 122 13.31 13.42 4.91
N ASN A 123 13.00 12.12 4.93
CA ASN A 123 13.71 11.11 4.16
C ASN A 123 13.02 10.80 2.80
N LYS A 124 12.13 11.69 2.32
CA LYS A 124 11.48 11.59 1.01
C LYS A 124 10.79 10.25 0.76
N ALA A 125 10.11 9.73 1.80
CA ALA A 125 9.38 8.47 1.69
C ALA A 125 8.34 8.54 0.56
N ILE A 126 8.21 7.44 -0.17
CA ILE A 126 7.25 7.28 -1.27
C ILE A 126 5.98 6.64 -0.72
N ASN A 127 4.82 7.21 -1.02
CA ASN A 127 3.53 6.59 -0.79
C ASN A 127 2.93 6.09 -2.11
N ILE A 128 2.41 4.86 -2.07
CA ILE A 128 1.62 4.28 -3.16
C ILE A 128 0.15 4.40 -2.78
N HIS A 129 -0.58 5.19 -3.52
CA HIS A 129 -2.01 5.42 -3.30
C HIS A 129 -2.84 4.71 -4.36
N MET A 130 -3.91 3.98 -3.95
CA MET A 130 -4.85 3.30 -4.84
C MET A 130 -5.93 4.27 -5.31
N GLY A 131 -5.56 5.21 -6.18
CA GLY A 131 -6.42 6.24 -6.74
C GLY A 131 -5.61 7.24 -7.55
N VAL A 132 -6.27 7.98 -8.42
CA VAL A 132 -5.65 9.02 -9.24
C VAL A 132 -5.80 10.38 -8.55
N SER A 133 -4.74 10.79 -7.82
CA SER A 133 -4.67 12.13 -7.20
C SER A 133 -4.49 13.20 -8.29
N PRO A 134 -5.00 14.41 -8.09
CA PRO A 134 -5.71 14.93 -6.92
C PRO A 134 -7.22 14.63 -6.90
N PHE A 135 -7.76 13.95 -7.90
CA PHE A 135 -9.19 13.78 -8.12
C PHE A 135 -9.84 12.82 -7.09
N TYR A 136 -9.15 11.72 -6.78
CA TYR A 136 -9.60 10.72 -5.82
C TYR A 136 -8.54 10.51 -4.74
N ARG A 137 -8.85 10.84 -3.48
CA ARG A 137 -7.98 10.72 -2.30
C ARG A 137 -8.70 9.99 -1.18
N GLY A 138 -7.97 9.24 -0.36
CA GLY A 138 -8.49 8.49 0.77
C GLY A 138 -8.70 7.01 0.48
N THR A 139 -9.83 6.46 0.87
CA THR A 139 -10.12 5.02 0.74
C THR A 139 -11.05 4.74 -0.44
N ASP A 140 -10.92 3.53 -1.01
CA ASP A 140 -11.79 3.00 -2.07
C ASP A 140 -11.90 3.90 -3.31
N CYS A 141 -10.84 4.69 -3.59
CA CYS A 141 -10.83 5.70 -4.64
C CYS A 141 -11.17 5.16 -6.03
N ASN A 142 -10.63 4.00 -6.39
CA ASN A 142 -10.94 3.38 -7.66
C ASN A 142 -12.38 2.87 -7.75
N PHE A 143 -12.98 2.44 -6.64
CA PHE A 143 -14.40 2.13 -6.59
C PHE A 143 -15.23 3.40 -6.88
N TRP A 144 -14.92 4.50 -6.25
CA TRP A 144 -15.63 5.76 -6.47
C TRP A 144 -15.45 6.28 -7.90
N ALA A 145 -14.26 6.14 -8.48
CA ALA A 145 -14.02 6.51 -9.88
C ALA A 145 -14.90 5.69 -10.84
N VAL A 146 -15.04 4.38 -10.60
CA VAL A 146 -15.94 3.53 -11.37
C VAL A 146 -17.41 3.91 -11.15
N PHE A 147 -17.81 4.12 -9.89
CA PHE A 147 -19.17 4.51 -9.53
C PHE A 147 -19.59 5.84 -10.19
N ASP A 148 -18.67 6.79 -10.27
CA ASP A 148 -18.87 8.08 -10.94
C ASP A 148 -18.81 7.98 -12.49
N GLY A 149 -18.58 6.80 -13.05
CA GLY A 149 -18.39 6.60 -14.49
C GLY A 149 -17.08 7.19 -15.04
N LYS A 150 -16.10 7.46 -14.16
CA LYS A 150 -14.80 8.07 -14.49
C LYS A 150 -13.72 7.00 -14.64
N TYR A 151 -13.89 6.10 -15.57
CA TYR A 151 -12.98 4.95 -15.78
C TYR A 151 -11.54 5.36 -16.06
N ASP A 152 -11.30 6.51 -16.68
CA ASP A 152 -9.96 7.06 -16.94
C ASP A 152 -9.22 7.48 -15.64
N TYR A 153 -9.92 7.59 -14.52
CA TYR A 153 -9.37 7.88 -13.20
C TYR A 153 -9.20 6.63 -12.33
N VAL A 154 -9.32 5.44 -12.90
CA VAL A 154 -8.97 4.18 -12.22
C VAL A 154 -7.47 3.95 -12.37
N GLY A 155 -6.74 4.08 -11.27
CA GLY A 155 -5.28 4.05 -11.30
C GLY A 155 -4.66 4.03 -9.92
N SER A 156 -3.34 4.12 -9.89
CA SER A 156 -2.56 4.32 -8.66
C SER A 156 -1.66 5.52 -8.81
N THR A 157 -1.50 6.29 -7.74
CA THR A 157 -0.59 7.44 -7.69
C THR A 157 0.63 7.11 -6.83
N ILE A 158 1.80 7.31 -7.38
CA ILE A 158 3.06 7.26 -6.65
C ILE A 158 3.47 8.70 -6.36
N HIS A 159 3.58 9.04 -5.07
CA HIS A 159 3.87 10.40 -4.63
C HIS A 159 4.78 10.40 -3.40
N LEU A 160 5.43 11.51 -3.12
CA LEU A 160 6.16 11.69 -1.86
C LEU A 160 5.15 11.80 -0.70
N LEU A 161 5.51 11.22 0.44
CA LEU A 161 4.67 11.32 1.64
C LEU A 161 4.59 12.78 2.11
N SER A 162 3.42 13.19 2.61
CA SER A 162 3.16 14.48 3.24
C SER A 162 2.29 14.30 4.48
N GLU A 163 2.12 15.35 5.27
CA GLU A 163 1.22 15.30 6.45
C GLU A 163 -0.26 15.21 6.05
N GLY A 164 -0.63 15.66 4.86
CA GLY A 164 -2.01 15.57 4.36
C GLY A 164 -2.30 14.21 3.73
N LEU A 165 -3.59 13.84 3.71
CA LEU A 165 -4.04 12.59 3.12
C LEU A 165 -3.82 12.59 1.60
N ASP A 166 -2.98 11.69 1.11
CA ASP A 166 -2.64 11.49 -0.31
C ASP A 166 -2.40 12.79 -1.10
N SER A 167 -1.72 13.77 -0.45
CA SER A 167 -1.58 15.15 -0.95
C SER A 167 -0.14 15.58 -1.20
N GLY A 168 0.82 14.69 -1.05
CA GLY A 168 2.22 15.00 -1.30
C GLY A 168 2.55 15.21 -2.78
N PRO A 169 3.74 15.74 -3.10
CA PRO A 169 4.19 15.93 -4.46
C PRO A 169 4.11 14.64 -5.26
N MET A 170 3.35 14.66 -6.35
CA MET A 170 3.14 13.52 -7.23
C MET A 170 4.40 13.26 -8.06
N LEU A 171 4.81 12.01 -8.13
CA LEU A 171 5.90 11.55 -8.99
C LEU A 171 5.33 11.07 -10.33
N TYR A 172 4.37 10.16 -10.31
CA TYR A 172 3.68 9.68 -11.52
C TYR A 172 2.41 8.87 -11.17
N HIS A 173 1.61 8.59 -12.19
CA HIS A 173 0.50 7.64 -12.12
C HIS A 173 0.90 6.32 -12.78
N ALA A 174 0.44 5.22 -12.18
CA ALA A 174 0.51 3.89 -12.77
C ALA A 174 -0.90 3.44 -13.16
N LEU A 175 -1.06 3.13 -14.42
CA LEU A 175 -2.32 2.67 -15.01
C LEU A 175 -2.18 1.24 -15.49
N SER A 176 -3.29 0.57 -15.76
CA SER A 176 -3.35 -0.70 -16.48
C SER A 176 -4.27 -0.58 -17.68
N GLU A 177 -4.29 -1.60 -18.53
CA GLU A 177 -5.35 -1.72 -19.53
C GLU A 177 -6.71 -1.78 -18.83
N ALA A 178 -7.72 -1.21 -19.47
CA ALA A 178 -9.10 -1.23 -18.95
C ALA A 178 -9.63 -2.68 -18.93
N ILE A 179 -10.25 -3.05 -17.82
CA ILE A 179 -10.82 -4.37 -17.60
C ILE A 179 -12.29 -4.17 -17.19
N SER A 180 -13.19 -4.98 -17.75
CA SER A 180 -14.64 -4.87 -17.53
C SER A 180 -15.05 -5.12 -16.06
N ASP A 181 -14.34 -5.99 -15.36
CA ASP A 181 -14.54 -6.22 -13.93
C ASP A 181 -13.85 -5.12 -13.12
N PRO A 182 -14.58 -4.28 -12.36
CA PRO A 182 -14.02 -3.12 -11.67
C PRO A 182 -13.06 -3.51 -10.55
N PHE A 183 -13.25 -4.66 -9.90
CA PHE A 183 -12.37 -5.13 -8.83
C PHE A 183 -11.04 -5.64 -9.40
N ILE A 184 -11.10 -6.40 -10.49
CA ILE A 184 -9.91 -6.86 -11.22
C ILE A 184 -9.15 -5.65 -11.78
N TYR A 185 -9.87 -4.67 -12.36
CA TYR A 185 -9.28 -3.46 -12.91
C TYR A 185 -8.50 -2.70 -11.82
N THR A 186 -9.13 -2.45 -10.68
CA THR A 186 -8.47 -1.82 -9.52
C THR A 186 -7.19 -2.56 -9.11
N MET A 187 -7.27 -3.88 -8.94
CA MET A 187 -6.10 -4.67 -8.50
C MET A 187 -5.00 -4.71 -9.56
N SER A 188 -5.36 -4.65 -10.84
CA SER A 188 -4.40 -4.58 -11.95
C SER A 188 -3.62 -3.27 -11.96
N THR A 189 -4.24 -2.13 -11.65
CA THR A 189 -3.53 -0.84 -11.53
C THR A 189 -2.55 -0.83 -10.36
N VAL A 190 -2.92 -1.47 -9.25
CA VAL A 190 -2.01 -1.62 -8.10
C VAL A 190 -0.81 -2.49 -8.46
N LYS A 191 -1.02 -3.59 -9.19
CA LYS A 191 0.08 -4.43 -9.67
C LYS A 191 0.99 -3.67 -10.64
N SER A 192 0.42 -2.83 -11.52
CA SER A 192 1.18 -1.94 -12.40
C SER A 192 2.04 -0.94 -11.62
N ALA A 193 1.51 -0.38 -10.51
CA ALA A 193 2.26 0.49 -9.63
C ALA A 193 3.49 -0.21 -9.02
N PHE A 194 3.34 -1.44 -8.55
CA PHE A 194 4.45 -2.21 -7.99
C PHE A 194 5.50 -2.56 -9.04
N LYS A 195 5.05 -2.94 -10.24
CA LYS A 195 5.94 -3.22 -11.37
C LYS A 195 6.75 -1.98 -11.77
N SER A 196 6.08 -0.85 -11.96
CA SER A 196 6.75 0.41 -12.33
C SER A 196 7.72 0.90 -11.26
N LEU A 197 7.37 0.74 -9.97
CA LEU A 197 8.26 1.08 -8.87
C LEU A 197 9.50 0.18 -8.86
N LYS A 198 9.31 -1.14 -9.06
CA LYS A 198 10.41 -2.08 -9.19
C LYS A 198 11.39 -1.67 -10.29
N GLU A 199 10.86 -1.41 -11.49
CA GLU A 199 11.66 -1.00 -12.66
C GLU A 199 12.46 0.29 -12.40
N LYS A 200 11.87 1.25 -11.68
CA LYS A 200 12.58 2.49 -11.31
C LYS A 200 13.70 2.24 -10.30
N ILE A 201 13.46 1.40 -9.29
CA ILE A 201 14.47 1.03 -8.29
C ILE A 201 15.65 0.26 -8.93
N GLU A 202 15.40 -0.54 -9.98
CA GLU A 202 16.45 -1.31 -10.67
C GLU A 202 17.29 -0.44 -11.62
N ASN A 203 16.76 0.71 -12.05
CA ASN A 203 17.42 1.61 -13.02
C ASN A 203 18.08 2.85 -12.39
N ASP A 204 17.90 3.08 -11.07
CA ASP A 204 18.56 4.15 -10.29
C ASP A 204 19.80 3.57 -9.56
#